data_d70ba939a9456bacd22b5f8eb80c9ea8
#
_entry.id   d70ba939a9456bacd22b5f8eb80c9ea8
#
_cell.length_a   1.000
_cell.length_b   1.000
_cell.length_c   1.000
_cell.angle_alpha   90.00
_cell.angle_beta   90.00
_cell.angle_gamma   90.00
#
_symmetry.space_group_name_H-M   'P 1'
#
loop_
_entity.id
_entity.type
_entity.pdbx_description
1 polymer ?
#
loop_
_entity_poly.entity_id
_entity_poly.type
_entity_poly.pdbx_seq_one_letter_code
_entity_poly.pdbx_strand_id
1 'polypeptide(L)'
;MKKLINLVGQIRIYSLVDLILLLVAINATFNQFTGSVCLWVGFLFFLEANHKHRYRESFPKGIWIIFWLMGLYFFHQPESFAFIVLSVLYTQKNRWNFALVSPVVRGLQTTVLLLGIMGHVGPFVILAGVLITIRNFLGDIRDSCKDFKENKKTLPVLLNYRTSSKYIHLYGCFITSAVWWTYSGLSIWWLFATWTIQTISYCWTPR
;
A
#
# COMPACT_ATOMS: atom_id res chain seq x y z
N MET A 1 14.09 22.47 0.84
CA MET A 1 13.16 21.86 1.80
C MET A 1 11.88 21.33 1.14
N LYS A 2 11.10 22.13 0.39
CA LYS A 2 9.86 21.67 -0.29
C LYS A 2 10.07 20.43 -1.19
N LYS A 3 11.15 20.38 -1.97
CA LYS A 3 11.46 19.26 -2.86
C LYS A 3 11.66 17.94 -2.10
N LEU A 4 12.38 17.97 -0.99
CA LEU A 4 12.61 16.81 -0.13
C LEU A 4 11.29 16.31 0.51
N ILE A 5 10.46 17.23 1.01
CA ILE A 5 9.15 16.91 1.60
C ILE A 5 8.24 16.24 0.55
N ASN A 6 8.21 16.77 -0.68
CA ASN A 6 7.45 16.16 -1.77
C ASN A 6 7.97 14.76 -2.11
N LEU A 7 9.28 14.57 -2.17
CA LEU A 7 9.90 13.29 -2.47
C LEU A 7 9.56 12.24 -1.39
N VAL A 8 9.70 12.59 -0.12
CA VAL A 8 9.35 11.74 1.03
C VAL A 8 7.84 11.44 1.04
N GLY A 9 7.00 12.44 0.77
CA GLY A 9 5.55 12.25 0.68
C GLY A 9 5.12 11.31 -0.43
N GLN A 10 5.84 11.30 -1.57
CA GLN A 10 5.57 10.39 -2.69
C GLN A 10 5.83 8.92 -2.34
N ILE A 11 6.80 8.62 -1.48
CA ILE A 11 7.10 7.24 -1.01
C ILE A 11 5.96 6.66 -0.15
N ARG A 12 4.98 7.49 0.26
CA ARG A 12 3.81 7.03 1.03
C ARG A 12 4.20 6.27 2.30
N ILE A 13 5.07 6.86 3.11
CA ILE A 13 5.58 6.25 4.36
C ILE A 13 4.44 5.76 5.25
N TYR A 14 3.27 6.43 5.24
CA TYR A 14 2.08 5.97 5.97
C TYR A 14 1.66 4.53 5.64
N SER A 15 1.94 4.05 4.42
CA SER A 15 1.66 2.68 4.01
C SER A 15 2.78 1.71 4.41
N LEU A 16 4.02 2.19 4.43
CA LEU A 16 5.19 1.39 4.84
C LEU A 16 5.19 1.09 6.34
N VAL A 17 4.86 2.08 7.17
CA VAL A 17 4.78 1.92 8.63
C VAL A 17 3.73 0.88 9.01
N ASP A 18 2.60 0.86 8.31
CA ASP A 18 1.55 -0.13 8.48
C ASP A 18 2.02 -1.55 8.12
N LEU A 19 2.78 -1.71 7.03
CA LEU A 19 3.40 -2.98 6.68
C LEU A 19 4.40 -3.44 7.74
N ILE A 20 5.24 -2.54 8.25
CA ILE A 20 6.21 -2.87 9.31
C ILE A 20 5.48 -3.42 10.54
N LEU A 21 4.42 -2.76 10.97
CA LEU A 21 3.62 -3.20 12.11
C LEU A 21 2.97 -4.58 11.86
N LEU A 22 2.47 -4.81 10.65
CA LEU A 22 1.93 -6.10 10.22
C LEU A 22 2.99 -7.21 10.27
N LEU A 23 4.20 -6.94 9.77
CA LEU A 23 5.30 -7.91 9.77
C LEU A 23 5.76 -8.25 11.20
N VAL A 24 5.77 -7.27 12.10
CA VAL A 24 6.03 -7.51 13.53
C VAL A 24 4.91 -8.35 14.15
N ALA A 25 3.65 -8.07 13.83
CA ALA A 25 2.50 -8.80 14.35
C ALA A 25 2.53 -10.31 14.04
N ILE A 26 3.15 -10.69 12.93
CA ILE A 26 3.29 -12.10 12.51
C ILE A 26 4.65 -12.70 12.83
N ASN A 27 5.51 -11.99 13.58
CA ASN A 27 6.86 -12.42 13.92
C ASN A 27 7.70 -12.84 12.70
N ALA A 28 7.64 -12.04 11.61
CA ALA A 28 8.40 -12.30 10.40
C ALA A 28 9.90 -12.41 10.70
N THR A 29 10.57 -13.42 10.15
CA THR A 29 12.04 -13.55 10.28
C THR A 29 12.73 -12.37 9.58
N PHE A 30 14.01 -12.13 9.90
CA PHE A 30 14.77 -11.03 9.32
C PHE A 30 14.74 -11.01 7.79
N ASN A 31 14.90 -12.18 7.15
CA ASN A 31 14.86 -12.30 5.69
C ASN A 31 13.47 -12.00 5.13
N GLN A 32 12.42 -12.57 5.73
CA GLN A 32 11.03 -12.31 5.35
C GLN A 32 10.67 -10.84 5.52
N PHE A 33 11.10 -10.24 6.64
CA PHE A 33 10.89 -8.82 6.92
C PHE A 33 11.58 -7.94 5.87
N THR A 34 12.89 -8.13 5.69
CA THR A 34 13.68 -7.34 4.74
C THR A 34 13.19 -7.51 3.31
N GLY A 35 12.92 -8.75 2.90
CA GLY A 35 12.39 -9.05 1.57
C GLY A 35 11.03 -8.41 1.32
N SER A 36 10.11 -8.51 2.28
CA SER A 36 8.76 -7.90 2.18
C SER A 36 8.82 -6.38 2.11
N VAL A 37 9.68 -5.74 2.92
CA VAL A 37 9.89 -4.29 2.86
C VAL A 37 10.47 -3.87 1.52
N CYS A 38 11.45 -4.61 1.00
CA CYS A 38 12.02 -4.33 -0.33
C CYS A 38 10.98 -4.49 -1.44
N LEU A 39 10.19 -5.56 -1.45
CA LEU A 39 9.11 -5.77 -2.42
C LEU A 39 8.11 -4.61 -2.40
N TRP A 40 7.71 -4.18 -1.20
CA TRP A 40 6.76 -3.08 -1.04
C TRP A 40 7.32 -1.74 -1.47
N VAL A 41 8.56 -1.41 -1.09
CA VAL A 41 9.25 -0.19 -1.51
C VAL A 41 9.42 -0.18 -3.04
N GLY A 42 9.82 -1.31 -3.62
CA GLY A 42 9.88 -1.47 -5.08
C GLY A 42 8.55 -1.21 -5.75
N PHE A 43 7.45 -1.73 -5.18
CA PHE A 43 6.09 -1.43 -5.65
C PHE A 43 5.76 0.07 -5.57
N LEU A 44 6.09 0.75 -4.48
CA LEU A 44 5.84 2.19 -4.34
C LEU A 44 6.61 3.01 -5.37
N PHE A 45 7.87 2.70 -5.62
CA PHE A 45 8.66 3.34 -6.68
C PHE A 45 8.12 3.04 -8.08
N PHE A 46 7.69 1.79 -8.34
CA PHE A 46 7.07 1.41 -9.60
C PHE A 46 5.76 2.15 -9.83
N LEU A 47 4.94 2.28 -8.79
CA LEU A 47 3.70 3.03 -8.81
C LEU A 47 3.96 4.50 -9.15
N GLU A 48 4.95 5.15 -8.51
CA GLU A 48 5.29 6.53 -8.78
C GLU A 48 5.89 6.75 -10.18
N ALA A 49 6.71 5.80 -10.67
CA ALA A 49 7.26 5.86 -12.02
C ALA A 49 6.17 5.82 -13.12
N ASN A 50 5.03 5.18 -12.84
CA ASN A 50 3.90 5.07 -13.76
C ASN A 50 2.84 6.17 -13.55
N HIS A 51 2.94 7.00 -12.51
CA HIS A 51 2.05 8.14 -12.30
C HIS A 51 2.52 9.35 -13.09
N LYS A 52 1.82 9.70 -14.15
CA LYS A 52 2.04 10.94 -14.92
C LYS A 52 1.37 12.12 -14.21
N HIS A 53 2.04 12.70 -13.23
CA HIS A 53 1.56 13.92 -12.58
C HIS A 53 2.52 15.09 -12.76
N ARG A 54 1.98 16.24 -13.20
CA ARG A 54 2.73 17.48 -13.50
C ARG A 54 3.51 18.07 -12.34
N TYR A 55 3.19 17.69 -11.10
CA TYR A 55 3.76 18.26 -9.86
C TYR A 55 4.58 17.25 -9.05
N ARG A 56 4.87 16.06 -9.59
CA ARG A 56 5.64 15.05 -8.88
C ARG A 56 7.11 15.11 -9.27
N GLU A 57 7.98 14.95 -8.27
CA GLU A 57 9.41 14.78 -8.49
C GLU A 57 9.67 13.43 -9.17
N SER A 58 10.62 13.40 -10.11
CA SER A 58 10.99 12.16 -10.78
C SER A 58 12.00 11.37 -9.95
N PHE A 59 11.71 10.10 -9.70
CA PHE A 59 12.70 9.16 -9.17
C PHE A 59 13.60 8.62 -10.30
N PRO A 60 14.84 8.17 -9.96
CA PRO A 60 15.69 7.50 -10.93
C PRO A 60 14.95 6.35 -11.63
N LYS A 61 15.05 6.31 -12.96
CA LYS A 61 14.41 5.27 -13.75
C LYS A 61 14.98 3.90 -13.35
N GLY A 62 14.10 2.95 -13.05
CA GLY A 62 14.50 1.58 -12.75
C GLY A 62 14.88 1.31 -11.28
N ILE A 63 14.88 2.30 -10.38
CA ILE A 63 15.19 2.07 -8.97
C ILE A 63 14.30 0.97 -8.34
N TRP A 64 13.07 0.84 -8.77
CA TRP A 64 12.15 -0.20 -8.34
C TRP A 64 12.63 -1.62 -8.66
N ILE A 65 13.42 -1.79 -9.75
CA ILE A 65 14.01 -3.09 -10.13
C ILE A 65 14.98 -3.56 -9.05
N ILE A 66 15.84 -2.66 -8.56
CA ILE A 66 16.82 -2.97 -7.51
C ILE A 66 16.10 -3.47 -6.26
N PHE A 67 15.05 -2.76 -5.83
CA PHE A 67 14.27 -3.17 -4.66
C PHE A 67 13.54 -4.50 -4.88
N TRP A 68 12.98 -4.76 -6.07
CA TRP A 68 12.36 -6.05 -6.35
C TRP A 68 13.36 -7.19 -6.40
N LEU A 69 14.54 -6.99 -6.99
CA LEU A 69 15.61 -7.99 -6.97
C LEU A 69 16.10 -8.29 -5.55
N MET A 70 16.29 -7.25 -4.72
CA MET A 70 16.60 -7.44 -3.30
C MET A 70 15.46 -8.17 -2.57
N GLY A 71 14.23 -7.81 -2.84
CA GLY A 71 13.06 -8.48 -2.28
C GLY A 71 13.01 -9.96 -2.62
N LEU A 72 13.24 -10.32 -3.88
CA LEU A 72 13.33 -11.71 -4.34
C LEU A 72 14.53 -12.44 -3.73
N TYR A 73 15.66 -11.77 -3.54
CA TYR A 73 16.83 -12.34 -2.91
C TYR A 73 16.61 -12.72 -1.46
N PHE A 74 15.99 -11.84 -0.66
CA PHE A 74 15.73 -12.11 0.76
C PHE A 74 14.49 -12.97 0.98
N PHE A 75 13.49 -12.88 0.10
CA PHE A 75 12.22 -13.58 0.22
C PHE A 75 12.01 -14.55 -0.95
N HIS A 76 12.66 -15.71 -0.88
CA HIS A 76 12.76 -16.72 -1.95
C HIS A 76 11.47 -17.53 -2.18
N GLN A 77 10.31 -17.04 -1.78
CA GLN A 77 9.05 -17.74 -1.94
C GLN A 77 8.39 -17.40 -3.30
N PRO A 78 7.68 -18.34 -3.94
CA PRO A 78 6.96 -18.08 -5.19
C PRO A 78 5.93 -16.95 -5.07
N GLU A 79 5.40 -16.71 -3.88
CA GLU A 79 4.48 -15.64 -3.56
C GLU A 79 5.10 -14.24 -3.77
N SER A 80 6.42 -14.11 -3.68
CA SER A 80 7.10 -12.85 -3.99
C SER A 80 6.96 -12.45 -5.47
N PHE A 81 6.99 -13.42 -6.39
CA PHE A 81 6.69 -13.20 -7.81
C PHE A 81 5.22 -12.83 -8.03
N ALA A 82 4.30 -13.55 -7.37
CA ALA A 82 2.89 -13.22 -7.44
C ALA A 82 2.60 -11.80 -6.90
N PHE A 83 3.30 -11.36 -5.85
CA PHE A 83 3.24 -9.97 -5.37
C PHE A 83 3.68 -8.97 -6.46
N ILE A 84 4.78 -9.25 -7.19
CA ILE A 84 5.26 -8.39 -8.27
C ILE A 84 4.22 -8.32 -9.40
N VAL A 85 3.68 -9.47 -9.81
CA VAL A 85 2.62 -9.52 -10.85
C VAL A 85 1.41 -8.69 -10.43
N LEU A 86 0.92 -8.85 -9.22
CA LEU A 86 -0.19 -8.06 -8.68
C LEU A 86 0.16 -6.56 -8.59
N SER A 87 1.42 -6.23 -8.33
CA SER A 87 1.92 -4.84 -8.33
C SER A 87 1.84 -4.21 -9.72
N VAL A 88 2.24 -4.96 -10.75
CA VAL A 88 2.11 -4.54 -12.15
C VAL A 88 0.64 -4.38 -12.53
N LEU A 89 -0.19 -5.37 -12.23
CA LEU A 89 -1.64 -5.31 -12.46
C LEU A 89 -2.25 -4.06 -11.81
N TYR A 90 -2.02 -3.84 -10.52
CA TYR A 90 -2.55 -2.68 -9.80
C TYR A 90 -2.14 -1.36 -10.44
N THR A 91 -0.88 -1.25 -10.90
CA THR A 91 -0.34 -0.02 -11.49
C THR A 91 -0.94 0.26 -12.87
N GLN A 92 -1.27 -0.79 -13.64
CA GLN A 92 -1.87 -0.68 -14.97
C GLN A 92 -3.41 -0.62 -14.98
N LYS A 93 -4.03 -0.54 -13.80
CA LYS A 93 -5.50 -0.60 -13.64
C LYS A 93 -6.29 0.34 -14.54
N ASN A 94 -5.79 1.56 -14.76
CA ASN A 94 -6.46 2.54 -15.61
C ASN A 94 -6.27 2.25 -17.10
N ARG A 95 -5.11 1.72 -17.49
CA ARG A 95 -4.82 1.36 -18.88
C ARG A 95 -5.63 0.16 -19.35
N TRP A 96 -5.85 -0.80 -18.45
CA TRP A 96 -6.57 -2.04 -18.75
C TRP A 96 -8.03 -2.03 -18.30
N ASN A 97 -8.56 -0.87 -17.92
CA ASN A 97 -9.98 -0.66 -17.54
C ASN A 97 -10.50 -1.55 -16.39
N PHE A 98 -9.63 -1.96 -15.44
CA PHE A 98 -10.08 -2.73 -14.27
C PHE A 98 -9.93 -1.97 -12.93
N ALA A 99 -10.01 -0.63 -12.97
CA ALA A 99 -9.96 0.21 -11.77
C ALA A 99 -11.03 -0.16 -10.73
N LEU A 100 -12.17 -0.73 -11.18
CA LEU A 100 -13.25 -1.24 -10.32
C LEU A 100 -12.75 -2.27 -9.29
N VAL A 101 -11.92 -3.21 -9.70
CA VAL A 101 -11.43 -4.30 -8.83
C VAL A 101 -10.08 -3.99 -8.21
N SER A 102 -9.53 -2.80 -8.43
CA SER A 102 -8.21 -2.44 -7.93
C SER A 102 -8.05 -2.53 -6.40
N PRO A 103 -9.07 -2.25 -5.56
CA PRO A 103 -8.95 -2.47 -4.12
C PRO A 103 -8.74 -3.95 -3.77
N VAL A 104 -9.40 -4.86 -4.50
CA VAL A 104 -9.24 -6.31 -4.32
C VAL A 104 -7.83 -6.75 -4.70
N VAL A 105 -7.30 -6.28 -5.84
CA VAL A 105 -5.92 -6.57 -6.25
C VAL A 105 -4.94 -6.14 -5.16
N ARG A 106 -5.21 -5.02 -4.49
CA ARG A 106 -4.38 -4.52 -3.39
C ARG A 106 -4.47 -5.40 -2.15
N GLY A 107 -5.68 -5.89 -1.82
CA GLY A 107 -5.86 -6.89 -0.76
C GLY A 107 -5.12 -8.19 -1.08
N LEU A 108 -5.24 -8.68 -2.32
CA LEU A 108 -4.54 -9.88 -2.78
C LEU A 108 -3.01 -9.73 -2.72
N GLN A 109 -2.44 -8.56 -2.99
CA GLN A 109 -1.01 -8.33 -2.79
C GLN A 109 -0.59 -8.62 -1.34
N THR A 110 -1.36 -8.13 -0.36
CA THR A 110 -1.07 -8.37 1.06
C THR A 110 -1.30 -9.83 1.42
N THR A 111 -2.39 -10.44 0.94
CA THR A 111 -2.69 -11.87 1.15
C THR A 111 -1.55 -12.76 0.67
N VAL A 112 -1.06 -12.53 -0.56
CA VAL A 112 0.02 -13.33 -1.15
C VAL A 112 1.32 -13.13 -0.38
N LEU A 113 1.66 -11.90 0.02
CA LEU A 113 2.84 -11.63 0.82
C LEU A 113 2.81 -12.38 2.16
N LEU A 114 1.67 -12.34 2.85
CA LEU A 114 1.49 -13.04 4.13
C LEU A 114 1.46 -14.56 3.95
N LEU A 115 0.88 -15.06 2.85
CA LEU A 115 0.87 -16.48 2.54
C LEU A 115 2.31 -17.03 2.43
N GLY A 116 3.19 -16.31 1.74
CA GLY A 116 4.60 -16.69 1.64
C GLY A 116 5.35 -16.64 2.98
N ILE A 117 4.94 -15.77 3.93
CA ILE A 117 5.55 -15.70 5.27
C ILE A 117 5.02 -16.82 6.17
N MET A 118 3.70 -17.03 6.19
CA MET A 118 3.04 -17.96 7.11
C MET A 118 2.94 -19.40 6.56
N GLY A 119 3.12 -19.59 5.26
CA GLY A 119 3.08 -20.90 4.59
C GLY A 119 1.68 -21.52 4.48
N HIS A 120 0.63 -20.86 4.96
CA HIS A 120 -0.74 -21.36 4.91
C HIS A 120 -1.78 -20.23 4.90
N VAL A 121 -2.95 -20.52 4.36
CA VAL A 121 -4.10 -19.62 4.38
C VAL A 121 -4.81 -19.77 5.73
N GLY A 122 -4.55 -18.83 6.64
CA GLY A 122 -5.22 -18.77 7.93
C GLY A 122 -6.18 -17.59 8.04
N PRO A 123 -7.00 -17.52 9.13
CA PRO A 123 -7.93 -16.41 9.35
C PRO A 123 -7.27 -15.03 9.33
N PHE A 124 -6.04 -14.93 9.84
CA PHE A 124 -5.27 -13.68 9.86
C PHE A 124 -4.89 -13.22 8.44
N VAL A 125 -4.49 -14.13 7.56
CA VAL A 125 -4.16 -13.82 6.15
C VAL A 125 -5.39 -13.28 5.42
N ILE A 126 -6.55 -13.91 5.63
CA ILE A 126 -7.82 -13.47 5.05
C ILE A 126 -8.21 -12.09 5.60
N LEU A 127 -8.15 -11.92 6.93
CA LEU A 127 -8.44 -10.64 7.60
C LEU A 127 -7.58 -9.52 7.03
N ALA A 128 -6.28 -9.75 6.88
CA ALA A 128 -5.36 -8.77 6.33
C ALA A 128 -5.72 -8.38 4.89
N GLY A 129 -6.01 -9.35 4.04
CA GLY A 129 -6.46 -9.10 2.67
C GLY A 129 -7.74 -8.26 2.61
N VAL A 130 -8.74 -8.62 3.44
CA VAL A 130 -10.02 -7.89 3.52
C VAL A 130 -9.82 -6.47 4.01
N LEU A 131 -9.08 -6.26 5.11
CA LEU A 131 -8.84 -4.92 5.67
C LEU A 131 -8.09 -4.03 4.68
N ILE A 132 -7.08 -4.54 3.98
CA ILE A 132 -6.37 -3.77 2.97
C ILE A 132 -7.25 -3.48 1.75
N THR A 133 -8.14 -4.40 1.36
CA THR A 133 -9.15 -4.15 0.31
C THR A 133 -10.06 -2.98 0.71
N ILE A 134 -10.64 -3.02 1.93
CA ILE A 134 -11.50 -1.96 2.44
C ILE A 134 -10.74 -0.64 2.49
N ARG A 135 -9.52 -0.62 3.02
CA ARG A 135 -8.71 0.60 3.09
C ARG A 135 -8.47 1.22 1.71
N ASN A 136 -8.18 0.40 0.70
CA ASN A 136 -7.98 0.91 -0.66
C ASN A 136 -9.29 1.38 -1.30
N PHE A 137 -10.42 0.74 -0.99
CA PHE A 137 -11.74 1.24 -1.38
C PHE A 137 -12.04 2.62 -0.74
N LEU A 138 -11.69 2.83 0.54
CA LEU A 138 -11.75 4.16 1.18
C LEU A 138 -10.84 5.18 0.47
N GLY A 139 -9.73 4.73 -0.12
CA GLY A 139 -8.88 5.54 -0.99
C GLY A 139 -9.58 5.97 -2.28
N ASP A 140 -10.31 5.08 -2.92
CA ASP A 140 -11.11 5.39 -4.12
C ASP A 140 -12.27 6.35 -3.77
N ILE A 141 -12.92 6.20 -2.60
CA ILE A 141 -13.92 7.16 -2.12
C ILE A 141 -13.30 8.55 -1.93
N ARG A 142 -12.13 8.64 -1.30
CA ARG A 142 -11.40 9.91 -1.15
C ARG A 142 -11.14 10.59 -2.48
N ASP A 143 -10.77 9.82 -3.48
CA ASP A 143 -10.36 10.33 -4.80
C ASP A 143 -11.54 10.43 -5.80
N SER A 144 -12.77 10.10 -5.40
CA SER A 144 -13.95 9.99 -6.28
C SER A 144 -14.19 11.21 -7.18
N CYS A 145 -14.10 12.43 -6.62
CA CYS A 145 -14.28 13.67 -7.41
C CYS A 145 -13.20 13.86 -8.49
N LYS A 146 -11.95 13.47 -8.17
CA LYS A 146 -10.83 13.51 -9.12
C LYS A 146 -10.99 12.43 -10.18
N ASP A 147 -11.29 11.21 -9.77
CA ASP A 147 -11.46 10.06 -10.64
C ASP A 147 -12.64 10.27 -11.60
N PHE A 148 -13.70 10.94 -11.15
CA PHE A 148 -14.81 11.36 -12.02
C PHE A 148 -14.35 12.32 -13.12
N LYS A 149 -13.55 13.34 -12.78
CA LYS A 149 -12.99 14.30 -13.75
C LYS A 149 -12.04 13.65 -14.75
N GLU A 150 -11.34 12.60 -14.32
CA GLU A 150 -10.38 11.86 -15.14
C GLU A 150 -11.01 10.66 -15.87
N ASN A 151 -12.34 10.50 -15.81
CA ASN A 151 -13.11 9.40 -16.42
C ASN A 151 -12.61 8.01 -16.02
N LYS A 152 -12.12 7.84 -14.77
CA LYS A 152 -11.72 6.55 -14.25
C LYS A 152 -12.94 5.74 -13.80
N LYS A 153 -12.92 4.43 -14.04
CA LYS A 153 -14.02 3.52 -13.73
C LYS A 153 -13.84 2.87 -12.34
N THR A 154 -13.63 3.68 -11.28
CA THR A 154 -13.64 3.19 -9.91
C THR A 154 -15.07 2.95 -9.42
N LEU A 155 -15.25 2.09 -8.41
CA LEU A 155 -16.59 1.77 -7.90
C LEU A 155 -17.38 3.02 -7.44
N PRO A 156 -16.80 3.98 -6.68
CA PRO A 156 -17.52 5.20 -6.32
C PRO A 156 -17.98 6.01 -7.54
N VAL A 157 -17.18 6.07 -8.60
CA VAL A 157 -17.55 6.78 -9.84
C VAL A 157 -18.70 6.09 -10.55
N LEU A 158 -18.68 4.75 -10.64
CA LEU A 158 -19.76 3.97 -11.26
C LEU A 158 -21.08 4.08 -10.47
N LEU A 159 -21.01 4.21 -9.15
CA LEU A 159 -22.17 4.47 -8.30
C LEU A 159 -22.57 5.96 -8.26
N ASN A 160 -21.98 6.78 -9.11
CA ASN A 160 -22.21 8.24 -9.19
C ASN A 160 -21.96 8.97 -7.86
N TYR A 161 -21.08 8.42 -7.01
CA TYR A 161 -20.70 9.03 -5.74
C TYR A 161 -19.65 10.12 -5.98
N ARG A 162 -20.05 11.38 -5.79
CA ARG A 162 -19.23 12.58 -6.10
C ARG A 162 -18.71 13.30 -4.87
N THR A 163 -18.96 12.78 -3.68
CA THR A 163 -18.48 13.38 -2.43
C THR A 163 -17.14 12.76 -2.06
N SER A 164 -16.10 13.58 -1.92
CA SER A 164 -14.80 13.12 -1.43
C SER A 164 -14.59 13.52 0.02
N SER A 165 -14.09 12.59 0.83
CA SER A 165 -13.67 12.87 2.20
C SER A 165 -12.15 12.78 2.29
N LYS A 166 -11.50 13.92 2.55
CA LYS A 166 -10.03 14.01 2.57
C LYS A 166 -9.37 13.00 3.50
N TYR A 167 -9.98 12.70 4.63
CA TYR A 167 -9.37 11.88 5.68
C TYR A 167 -9.89 10.45 5.78
N ILE A 168 -10.91 10.07 4.99
CA ILE A 168 -11.54 8.74 5.10
C ILE A 168 -10.52 7.59 4.94
N HIS A 169 -9.56 7.75 4.02
CA HIS A 169 -8.51 6.76 3.82
C HIS A 169 -7.51 6.72 5.00
N LEU A 170 -7.24 7.86 5.64
CA LEU A 170 -6.39 7.93 6.84
C LEU A 170 -7.03 7.18 8.01
N TYR A 171 -8.35 7.33 8.20
CA TYR A 171 -9.06 6.50 9.19
C TYR A 171 -8.96 5.01 8.88
N GLY A 172 -9.03 4.63 7.61
CA GLY A 172 -8.76 3.24 7.20
C GLY A 172 -7.35 2.78 7.56
N CYS A 173 -6.33 3.64 7.44
CA CYS A 173 -4.97 3.34 7.90
C CYS A 173 -4.90 3.18 9.42
N PHE A 174 -5.59 4.01 10.18
CA PHE A 174 -5.63 3.91 11.64
C PHE A 174 -6.27 2.60 12.11
N ILE A 175 -7.39 2.21 11.49
CA ILE A 175 -8.07 0.96 11.81
C ILE A 175 -7.16 -0.24 11.51
N THR A 176 -6.53 -0.27 10.33
CA THR A 176 -5.63 -1.39 9.97
C THR A 176 -4.45 -1.47 10.93
N SER A 177 -3.79 -0.36 11.24
CA SER A 177 -2.66 -0.36 12.18
C SER A 177 -3.07 -0.70 13.61
N ALA A 178 -4.27 -0.32 14.06
CA ALA A 178 -4.79 -0.73 15.35
C ALA A 178 -4.99 -2.26 15.41
N VAL A 179 -5.56 -2.85 14.35
CA VAL A 179 -5.70 -4.32 14.26
C VAL A 179 -4.33 -5.00 14.29
N TRP A 180 -3.34 -4.54 13.50
CA TRP A 180 -2.00 -5.14 13.53
C TRP A 180 -1.33 -5.01 14.90
N TRP A 181 -1.53 -3.87 15.56
CA TRP A 181 -1.01 -3.65 16.90
C TRP A 181 -1.57 -4.65 17.92
N THR A 182 -2.86 -5.02 17.87
CA THR A 182 -3.44 -6.02 18.79
C THR A 182 -2.77 -7.39 18.70
N TYR A 183 -2.19 -7.73 17.55
CA TYR A 183 -1.47 -8.99 17.34
C TYR A 183 0.04 -8.88 17.54
N SER A 184 0.60 -7.66 17.65
CA SER A 184 2.05 -7.44 17.67
C SER A 184 2.70 -7.66 19.03
N GLY A 185 1.92 -7.65 20.12
CA GLY A 185 2.44 -7.65 21.49
C GLY A 185 3.20 -6.38 21.90
N LEU A 186 3.21 -5.35 21.05
CA LEU A 186 3.90 -4.09 21.31
C LEU A 186 3.12 -3.20 22.29
N SER A 187 3.85 -2.32 23.03
CA SER A 187 3.21 -1.33 23.89
C SER A 187 2.35 -0.34 23.09
N ILE A 188 1.36 0.27 23.74
CA ILE A 188 0.43 1.23 23.13
C ILE A 188 1.15 2.44 22.51
N TRP A 189 2.35 2.79 22.99
CA TRP A 189 3.15 3.88 22.46
C TRP A 189 3.57 3.67 21.00
N TRP A 190 3.77 2.41 20.58
CA TRP A 190 4.04 2.07 19.19
C TRP A 190 2.85 2.36 18.27
N LEU A 191 1.62 2.15 18.75
CA LEU A 191 0.42 2.52 18.00
C LEU A 191 0.32 4.03 17.82
N PHE A 192 0.53 4.81 18.88
CA PHE A 192 0.52 6.27 18.79
C PHE A 192 1.63 6.79 17.88
N ALA A 193 2.85 6.25 17.98
CA ALA A 193 3.94 6.58 17.08
C ALA A 193 3.58 6.29 15.61
N THR A 194 3.00 5.12 15.34
CA THR A 194 2.52 4.72 14.00
C THR A 194 1.48 5.71 13.47
N TRP A 195 0.46 6.05 14.24
CA TRP A 195 -0.59 7.00 13.85
C TRP A 195 -0.04 8.41 13.61
N THR A 196 0.93 8.84 14.41
CA THR A 196 1.61 10.13 14.22
C THR A 196 2.37 10.15 12.89
N ILE A 197 3.18 9.11 12.62
CA ILE A 197 3.93 8.99 11.36
C ILE A 197 2.97 8.88 10.17
N GLN A 198 1.89 8.12 10.29
CA GLN A 198 0.86 8.01 9.26
C GLN A 198 0.24 9.37 8.96
N THR A 199 -0.15 10.13 9.97
CA THR A 199 -0.77 11.45 9.82
C THR A 199 0.17 12.42 9.10
N ILE A 200 1.41 12.55 9.58
CA ILE A 200 2.42 13.45 9.01
C ILE A 200 2.70 13.08 7.54
N SER A 201 3.02 11.81 7.30
CA SER A 201 3.32 11.31 5.95
C SER A 201 2.12 11.44 5.01
N TYR A 202 0.90 11.19 5.50
CA TYR A 202 -0.32 11.33 4.73
C TYR A 202 -0.57 12.79 4.30
N CYS A 203 -0.32 13.75 5.20
CA CYS A 203 -0.43 15.18 4.89
C CYS A 203 0.63 15.65 3.88
N TRP A 204 1.80 15.03 3.86
CA TRP A 204 2.88 15.34 2.91
C TRP A 204 2.72 14.68 1.54
N THR A 205 1.86 13.67 1.41
CA THR A 205 1.67 12.97 0.14
C THR A 205 1.00 13.92 -0.87
N PRO A 206 1.66 14.25 -2.01
CA PRO A 206 1.09 15.12 -3.05
C PRO A 206 -0.07 14.38 -3.74
N ARG A 207 -1.16 15.14 -4.02
CA ARG A 207 -2.42 14.60 -4.56
C ARG A 207 -2.89 15.36 -5.76
#